data_dfda9b49629568a0d4ec40cd91a574bf
#
_entry.id   dfda9b49629568a0d4ec40cd91a574bf
#
_cell.length_a   1.000
_cell.length_b   1.000
_cell.length_c   1.000
_cell.angle_alpha   90.00
_cell.angle_beta   90.00
_cell.angle_gamma   90.00
#
_symmetry.space_group_name_H-M   'P 1'
#
loop_
_entity.id
_entity.type
_entity.pdbx_description
1 polymer ?
#
loop_
_entity_poly.entity_id
_entity_poly.type
_entity_poly.pdbx_seq_one_letter_code
_entity_poly.pdbx_strand_id
1 'polypeptide(L)'
;MPVYETPEAALRSAIDSVLCQRASFELVVVDDASTSPAVREVLAEAEKDPRVRVLRRAINGGIVKTSNDALAEANGEFVALLDHDDLLAPECLEVVERTLGTYPDIDYLYTDEDKVDDAGQHYDVFAKPDWSPERLRCQMYTGHLSVIRTSLARAVGGFDERAEGSQDHDLVLKVTERARRVVHIPQVLYHWRAIPGSVAMDQAAKPYAHDAGLAAVQRHLERMGIRGVATSGELPHTYRVVRHLDPSVQVSIVIPTRGPSALVWGERRSMVVELVRSVLRLSTHRNIEIVVVYDPPTPQDVLDELTRLGGEQIRLVRFDEPFNFSAKCNVGMLAASAEHLVFLNDDMEVVSPDFLEQLVAPLFEEGVGATGARLLFADGSLQHGGHVYASGDLTHAGFGTPGDDEGPFRAYLVSRECSGLTAACLATTRQVMEQVGGFCEDLPSNFNDVDLSRKIRGEGLRMLWIAGTTLYHFESVTRDPKVHEWEYEYVMDRWGTPKVDPYFPVGYRPVFV
;
A
#
# COMPACT_ATOMS: atom_id res chain seq x y z
N MET A 1 -18.65 -9.35 20.16
CA MET A 1 -17.58 -10.12 20.86
C MET A 1 -17.93 -11.59 20.79
N PRO A 2 -17.29 -12.41 19.95
CA PRO A 2 -17.36 -13.86 20.01
C PRO A 2 -16.52 -14.36 21.19
N VAL A 3 -16.97 -15.38 21.92
CA VAL A 3 -16.28 -15.96 23.10
C VAL A 3 -16.23 -17.48 22.98
N TYR A 4 -15.04 -18.06 23.20
CA TYR A 4 -14.88 -19.51 23.34
C TYR A 4 -13.68 -19.86 24.21
N GLU A 5 -13.93 -20.59 25.32
CA GLU A 5 -12.91 -21.12 26.27
C GLU A 5 -11.85 -20.10 26.71
N THR A 6 -12.23 -18.81 26.84
CA THR A 6 -11.33 -17.71 27.17
C THR A 6 -10.85 -17.82 28.62
N PRO A 7 -9.56 -17.53 28.91
CA PRO A 7 -9.08 -17.40 30.28
C PRO A 7 -9.88 -16.33 31.06
N GLU A 8 -10.28 -16.65 32.31
CA GLU A 8 -11.15 -15.79 33.12
C GLU A 8 -10.66 -14.34 33.20
N ALA A 9 -9.38 -14.16 33.52
CA ALA A 9 -8.81 -12.84 33.70
C ALA A 9 -8.82 -12.01 32.39
N ALA A 10 -8.56 -12.64 31.25
CA ALA A 10 -8.59 -11.99 29.96
C ALA A 10 -10.01 -11.56 29.57
N LEU A 11 -10.99 -12.49 29.66
CA LEU A 11 -12.39 -12.19 29.36
C LEU A 11 -12.95 -11.08 30.25
N ARG A 12 -12.65 -11.11 31.57
CA ARG A 12 -13.07 -10.08 32.51
C ARG A 12 -12.48 -8.73 32.13
N SER A 13 -11.17 -8.67 31.86
CA SER A 13 -10.50 -7.44 31.47
C SER A 13 -11.05 -6.87 30.14
N ALA A 14 -11.34 -7.73 29.16
CA ALA A 14 -11.93 -7.34 27.89
C ALA A 14 -13.30 -6.68 28.09
N ILE A 15 -14.20 -7.32 28.85
CA ILE A 15 -15.52 -6.78 29.17
C ILE A 15 -15.40 -5.49 29.97
N ASP A 16 -14.55 -5.42 30.98
CA ASP A 16 -14.35 -4.23 31.80
C ASP A 16 -13.85 -3.04 30.98
N SER A 17 -12.99 -3.28 29.97
CA SER A 17 -12.49 -2.25 29.06
C SER A 17 -13.62 -1.62 28.21
N VAL A 18 -14.68 -2.38 27.92
CA VAL A 18 -15.88 -1.86 27.27
C VAL A 18 -16.80 -1.15 28.26
N LEU A 19 -17.02 -1.74 29.44
CA LEU A 19 -17.95 -1.19 30.42
C LEU A 19 -17.52 0.18 30.99
N CYS A 20 -16.21 0.47 30.99
CA CYS A 20 -15.67 1.77 31.41
C CYS A 20 -15.83 2.87 30.35
N GLN A 21 -16.23 2.56 29.12
CA GLN A 21 -16.43 3.55 28.06
C GLN A 21 -17.60 4.50 28.39
N ARG A 22 -17.47 5.77 28.02
CA ARG A 22 -18.46 6.83 28.31
C ARG A 22 -19.45 7.09 27.18
N ALA A 23 -19.13 6.64 25.96
CA ALA A 23 -20.02 6.75 24.80
C ALA A 23 -21.27 5.86 24.97
N SER A 24 -22.27 6.08 24.13
CA SER A 24 -23.44 5.21 24.06
C SER A 24 -23.12 3.92 23.28
N PHE A 25 -23.27 2.77 23.92
CA PHE A 25 -23.01 1.47 23.30
C PHE A 25 -23.92 0.37 23.84
N GLU A 26 -24.00 -0.72 23.11
CA GLU A 26 -24.39 -2.05 23.58
C GLU A 26 -23.23 -3.02 23.37
N LEU A 27 -23.01 -3.95 24.28
CA LEU A 27 -22.05 -5.05 24.12
C LEU A 27 -22.82 -6.35 23.85
N VAL A 28 -22.73 -6.85 22.61
CA VAL A 28 -23.31 -8.13 22.23
C VAL A 28 -22.22 -9.19 22.32
N VAL A 29 -22.35 -10.10 23.27
CA VAL A 29 -21.46 -11.23 23.49
C VAL A 29 -22.12 -12.52 23.01
N VAL A 30 -21.42 -13.33 22.22
CA VAL A 30 -21.92 -14.64 21.83
C VAL A 30 -20.92 -15.71 22.30
N ASP A 31 -21.37 -16.53 23.25
CA ASP A 31 -20.62 -17.68 23.77
C ASP A 31 -20.83 -18.89 22.87
N ASP A 32 -19.75 -19.36 22.24
CA ASP A 32 -19.74 -20.46 21.28
C ASP A 32 -19.69 -21.84 21.98
N ALA A 33 -20.60 -22.08 22.94
CA ALA A 33 -20.75 -23.29 23.73
C ALA A 33 -19.51 -23.58 24.61
N SER A 34 -18.97 -22.59 25.31
CA SER A 34 -17.87 -22.81 26.26
C SER A 34 -18.28 -23.77 27.37
N THR A 35 -17.38 -24.68 27.72
CA THR A 35 -17.58 -25.67 28.80
C THR A 35 -17.04 -25.15 30.12
N SER A 36 -16.13 -24.16 30.12
CA SER A 36 -15.51 -23.57 31.31
C SER A 36 -16.54 -22.93 32.26
N PRO A 37 -16.59 -23.34 33.54
CA PRO A 37 -17.40 -22.69 34.54
C PRO A 37 -17.03 -21.19 34.71
N ALA A 38 -15.75 -20.87 34.63
CA ALA A 38 -15.25 -19.48 34.78
C ALA A 38 -15.81 -18.57 33.70
N VAL A 39 -15.84 -19.01 32.42
CA VAL A 39 -16.47 -18.23 31.33
C VAL A 39 -17.94 -17.96 31.64
N ARG A 40 -18.68 -18.97 32.11
CA ARG A 40 -20.10 -18.83 32.44
C ARG A 40 -20.33 -17.84 33.60
N GLU A 41 -19.47 -17.85 34.63
CA GLU A 41 -19.55 -16.95 35.77
C GLU A 41 -19.27 -15.52 35.33
N VAL A 42 -18.22 -15.26 34.54
CA VAL A 42 -17.91 -13.92 34.01
C VAL A 42 -19.05 -13.38 33.15
N LEU A 43 -19.60 -14.20 32.25
CA LEU A 43 -20.70 -13.77 31.40
C LEU A 43 -21.99 -13.53 32.20
N ALA A 44 -22.29 -14.33 33.21
CA ALA A 44 -23.43 -14.12 34.09
C ALA A 44 -23.29 -12.86 34.95
N GLU A 45 -22.08 -12.48 35.32
CA GLU A 45 -21.80 -11.20 36.00
C GLU A 45 -21.99 -10.02 35.04
N ALA A 46 -21.46 -10.11 33.82
CA ALA A 46 -21.55 -9.08 32.79
C ALA A 46 -23.01 -8.79 32.39
N GLU A 47 -23.89 -9.81 32.33
CA GLU A 47 -25.32 -9.65 32.01
C GLU A 47 -26.10 -8.81 33.03
N LYS A 48 -25.54 -8.52 34.22
CA LYS A 48 -26.17 -7.61 35.18
C LYS A 48 -26.13 -6.16 34.73
N ASP A 49 -25.20 -5.78 33.85
CA ASP A 49 -25.19 -4.45 33.23
C ASP A 49 -26.21 -4.43 32.07
N PRO A 50 -27.19 -3.51 32.09
CA PRO A 50 -28.23 -3.45 31.06
C PRO A 50 -27.70 -3.16 29.63
N ARG A 51 -26.45 -2.73 29.48
CA ARG A 51 -25.81 -2.53 28.20
C ARG A 51 -25.25 -3.82 27.60
N VAL A 52 -25.16 -4.90 28.37
CA VAL A 52 -24.58 -6.19 27.95
C VAL A 52 -25.70 -7.18 27.65
N ARG A 53 -25.56 -7.82 26.51
CA ARG A 53 -26.44 -8.90 26.08
C ARG A 53 -25.60 -10.12 25.71
N VAL A 54 -25.85 -11.25 26.37
CA VAL A 54 -25.15 -12.51 26.16
C VAL A 54 -26.05 -13.53 25.48
N LEU A 55 -25.61 -14.05 24.33
CA LEU A 55 -26.21 -15.19 23.66
C LEU A 55 -25.32 -16.41 23.87
N ARG A 56 -25.94 -17.57 24.02
CA ARG A 56 -25.23 -18.83 24.23
C ARG A 56 -25.64 -19.83 23.17
N ARG A 57 -24.68 -20.30 22.39
CA ARG A 57 -24.90 -21.34 21.39
C ARG A 57 -24.99 -22.70 22.08
N ALA A 58 -25.78 -23.59 21.52
CA ALA A 58 -25.91 -24.95 22.06
C ALA A 58 -24.73 -25.88 21.67
N ILE A 59 -24.09 -25.58 20.56
CA ILE A 59 -22.93 -26.30 20.01
C ILE A 59 -21.93 -25.28 19.44
N ASN A 60 -20.65 -25.60 19.53
CA ASN A 60 -19.59 -24.81 18.93
C ASN A 60 -19.76 -24.72 17.41
N GLY A 61 -19.72 -23.55 16.86
CA GLY A 61 -19.87 -23.26 15.44
C GLY A 61 -18.68 -22.57 14.81
N GLY A 62 -17.68 -22.24 15.59
CA GLY A 62 -16.51 -21.48 15.17
C GLY A 62 -16.74 -19.98 15.11
N ILE A 63 -15.63 -19.24 14.95
CA ILE A 63 -15.61 -17.78 15.05
C ILE A 63 -16.54 -17.10 14.03
N VAL A 64 -16.62 -17.60 12.81
CA VAL A 64 -17.42 -17.02 11.73
C VAL A 64 -18.92 -17.02 12.08
N LYS A 65 -19.45 -18.18 12.52
CA LYS A 65 -20.88 -18.28 12.89
C LYS A 65 -21.19 -17.45 14.12
N THR A 66 -20.30 -17.47 15.09
CA THR A 66 -20.45 -16.74 16.36
C THR A 66 -20.44 -15.24 16.12
N SER A 67 -19.55 -14.74 15.25
CA SER A 67 -19.50 -13.35 14.83
C SER A 67 -20.73 -12.93 14.03
N ASN A 68 -21.25 -13.80 13.16
CA ASN A 68 -22.49 -13.54 12.41
C ASN A 68 -23.72 -13.49 13.33
N ASP A 69 -23.80 -14.36 14.34
CA ASP A 69 -24.87 -14.29 15.34
C ASP A 69 -24.82 -12.97 16.11
N ALA A 70 -23.61 -12.50 16.51
CA ALA A 70 -23.43 -11.21 17.14
C ALA A 70 -23.83 -10.04 16.21
N LEU A 71 -23.45 -10.09 14.95
CA LEU A 71 -23.81 -9.09 13.93
C LEU A 71 -25.32 -9.05 13.67
N ALA A 72 -25.99 -10.20 13.68
CA ALA A 72 -27.43 -10.30 13.49
C ALA A 72 -28.20 -9.63 14.64
N GLU A 73 -27.69 -9.73 15.87
CA GLU A 73 -28.31 -9.18 17.07
C GLU A 73 -27.95 -7.71 17.35
N ALA A 74 -26.92 -7.16 16.71
CA ALA A 74 -26.51 -5.78 16.93
C ALA A 74 -27.58 -4.79 16.48
N ASN A 75 -27.92 -3.80 17.34
CA ASN A 75 -28.91 -2.74 17.04
C ASN A 75 -28.25 -1.39 16.74
N GLY A 76 -26.96 -1.22 17.06
CA GLY A 76 -26.23 0.02 16.82
C GLY A 76 -26.11 0.35 15.34
N GLU A 77 -26.01 1.63 15.01
CA GLU A 77 -25.78 2.11 13.64
C GLU A 77 -24.45 1.60 13.10
N PHE A 78 -23.46 1.42 14.00
CA PHE A 78 -22.14 0.86 13.70
C PHE A 78 -21.86 -0.34 14.59
N VAL A 79 -21.07 -1.27 14.10
CA VAL A 79 -20.51 -2.37 14.87
C VAL A 79 -19.00 -2.20 14.97
N ALA A 80 -18.47 -2.34 16.18
CA ALA A 80 -17.04 -2.42 16.46
C ALA A 80 -16.68 -3.87 16.74
N LEU A 81 -15.65 -4.38 16.07
CA LEU A 81 -15.19 -5.76 16.23
C LEU A 81 -14.20 -5.84 17.39
N LEU A 82 -14.51 -6.67 18.38
CA LEU A 82 -13.67 -6.84 19.57
C LEU A 82 -13.47 -8.33 19.87
N ASP A 83 -12.24 -8.73 20.00
CA ASP A 83 -11.87 -10.08 20.43
C ASP A 83 -12.04 -10.24 21.97
N HIS A 84 -12.27 -11.46 22.40
CA HIS A 84 -12.67 -11.76 23.78
C HIS A 84 -11.54 -11.67 24.82
N ASP A 85 -10.32 -11.44 24.38
CA ASP A 85 -9.10 -11.37 25.18
C ASP A 85 -8.35 -10.03 25.05
N ASP A 86 -8.83 -9.12 24.18
CA ASP A 86 -8.23 -7.83 23.88
C ASP A 86 -8.87 -6.68 24.67
N LEU A 87 -8.27 -5.49 24.57
CA LEU A 87 -8.70 -4.34 25.35
C LEU A 87 -8.96 -3.13 24.45
N LEU A 88 -9.97 -2.33 24.83
CA LEU A 88 -10.15 -0.98 24.30
C LEU A 88 -9.44 0.04 25.21
N ALA A 89 -8.80 1.05 24.59
CA ALA A 89 -8.34 2.22 25.34
C ALA A 89 -9.52 2.94 26.02
N PRO A 90 -9.32 3.58 27.20
CA PRO A 90 -10.41 4.17 27.97
C PRO A 90 -11.26 5.20 27.22
N GLU A 91 -10.68 5.93 26.26
CA GLU A 91 -11.35 6.95 25.44
C GLU A 91 -11.82 6.45 24.06
N CYS A 92 -11.65 5.17 23.77
CA CYS A 92 -11.83 4.59 22.45
C CYS A 92 -13.19 4.96 21.82
N LEU A 93 -14.30 4.62 22.47
CA LEU A 93 -15.63 4.84 21.89
C LEU A 93 -16.01 6.32 21.84
N GLU A 94 -15.50 7.17 22.73
CA GLU A 94 -15.71 8.63 22.66
C GLU A 94 -15.01 9.23 21.41
N VAL A 95 -13.81 8.77 21.09
CA VAL A 95 -13.08 9.21 19.90
C VAL A 95 -13.78 8.72 18.62
N VAL A 96 -14.24 7.47 18.61
CA VAL A 96 -15.00 6.90 17.49
C VAL A 96 -16.31 7.69 17.29
N GLU A 97 -17.12 7.90 18.32
CA GLU A 97 -18.38 8.64 18.26
C GLU A 97 -18.19 10.06 17.72
N ARG A 98 -17.18 10.77 18.21
CA ARG A 98 -16.82 12.12 17.74
C ARG A 98 -16.45 12.13 16.25
N THR A 99 -15.68 11.13 15.80
CA THR A 99 -15.26 11.01 14.41
C THR A 99 -16.44 10.71 13.49
N LEU A 100 -17.34 9.80 13.90
CA LEU A 100 -18.56 9.49 13.18
C LEU A 100 -19.51 10.68 13.10
N GLY A 101 -19.59 11.49 14.18
CA GLY A 101 -20.36 12.74 14.20
C GLY A 101 -19.80 13.81 13.26
N THR A 102 -18.49 13.82 13.03
CA THR A 102 -17.82 14.77 12.12
C THR A 102 -18.05 14.40 10.64
N TYR A 103 -18.08 13.11 10.33
CA TYR A 103 -18.21 12.60 8.96
C TYR A 103 -19.35 11.59 8.86
N PRO A 104 -20.59 12.03 8.64
CA PRO A 104 -21.77 11.14 8.64
C PRO A 104 -21.81 10.14 7.48
N ASP A 105 -20.98 10.31 6.47
CA ASP A 105 -20.82 9.41 5.33
C ASP A 105 -19.80 8.29 5.54
N ILE A 106 -19.20 8.17 6.74
CA ILE A 106 -18.32 7.05 7.09
C ILE A 106 -19.11 5.74 7.04
N ASP A 107 -18.55 4.75 6.36
CA ASP A 107 -19.06 3.38 6.35
C ASP A 107 -18.07 2.38 6.96
N TYR A 108 -16.77 2.74 6.97
CA TYR A 108 -15.71 1.98 7.63
C TYR A 108 -14.69 2.92 8.28
N LEU A 109 -14.32 2.60 9.51
CA LEU A 109 -13.30 3.31 10.27
C LEU A 109 -12.37 2.31 10.94
N TYR A 110 -11.07 2.64 11.01
CA TYR A 110 -10.08 1.84 11.73
C TYR A 110 -9.13 2.73 12.53
N THR A 111 -8.49 2.15 13.55
CA THR A 111 -7.58 2.85 14.46
C THR A 111 -6.20 2.23 14.46
N ASP A 112 -5.23 2.89 15.06
CA ASP A 112 -3.96 2.27 15.41
C ASP A 112 -4.15 1.25 16.54
N GLU A 113 -3.17 0.33 16.67
CA GLU A 113 -3.14 -0.69 17.71
C GLU A 113 -1.73 -0.86 18.27
N ASP A 114 -1.63 -1.44 19.44
CA ASP A 114 -0.39 -1.95 20.02
C ASP A 114 -0.62 -3.34 20.61
N LYS A 115 0.44 -3.91 21.17
CA LYS A 115 0.35 -5.15 21.93
C LYS A 115 0.46 -4.87 23.43
N VAL A 116 -0.22 -5.69 24.23
CA VAL A 116 -0.11 -5.69 25.68
C VAL A 116 0.24 -7.07 26.20
N ASP A 117 1.24 -7.14 27.07
CA ASP A 117 1.63 -8.39 27.76
C ASP A 117 0.82 -8.67 29.04
N ASP A 118 1.07 -9.83 29.67
CA ASP A 118 0.41 -10.21 30.91
C ASP A 118 0.76 -9.31 32.11
N ALA A 119 1.84 -8.52 32.02
CA ALA A 119 2.23 -7.54 33.03
C ALA A 119 1.55 -6.17 32.80
N GLY A 120 0.78 -6.03 31.71
CA GLY A 120 0.14 -4.78 31.30
C GLY A 120 1.10 -3.79 30.64
N GLN A 121 2.24 -4.25 30.13
CA GLN A 121 3.17 -3.41 29.39
C GLN A 121 2.79 -3.34 27.91
N HIS A 122 2.69 -2.12 27.38
CA HIS A 122 2.40 -1.86 25.97
C HIS A 122 3.68 -1.86 25.15
N TYR A 123 3.66 -2.49 23.98
CA TYR A 123 4.79 -2.58 23.06
C TYR A 123 4.31 -2.78 21.61
N ASP A 124 5.22 -2.74 20.65
CA ASP A 124 4.98 -3.05 19.23
C ASP A 124 3.81 -2.22 18.63
N VAL A 125 3.88 -0.90 18.82
CA VAL A 125 2.87 0.03 18.29
C VAL A 125 2.80 -0.06 16.77
N PHE A 126 1.64 -0.42 16.24
CA PHE A 126 1.33 -0.33 14.83
C PHE A 126 0.59 0.99 14.53
N ALA A 127 1.36 2.04 14.25
CA ALA A 127 0.84 3.24 13.64
C ALA A 127 0.52 2.96 12.17
N LYS A 128 -0.75 2.92 11.82
CA LYS A 128 -1.23 2.48 10.51
C LYS A 128 -1.19 3.62 9.49
N PRO A 129 -1.03 3.34 8.20
CA PRO A 129 -1.21 4.34 7.16
C PRO A 129 -2.69 4.72 7.03
N ASP A 130 -2.95 5.89 6.45
CA ASP A 130 -4.26 6.24 5.94
C ASP A 130 -4.72 5.24 4.86
N TRP A 131 -5.98 5.35 4.45
CA TRP A 131 -6.62 4.38 3.58
C TRP A 131 -5.80 4.06 2.33
N SER A 132 -5.41 2.79 2.22
CA SER A 132 -4.55 2.22 1.19
C SER A 132 -5.17 0.91 0.66
N PRO A 133 -6.10 0.99 -0.32
CA PRO A 133 -6.75 -0.19 -0.89
C PRO A 133 -5.77 -1.17 -1.52
N GLU A 134 -4.67 -0.71 -2.13
CA GLU A 134 -3.65 -1.62 -2.66
C GLU A 134 -2.94 -2.38 -1.55
N ARG A 135 -2.60 -1.72 -0.43
CA ARG A 135 -2.03 -2.41 0.72
C ARG A 135 -3.00 -3.42 1.33
N LEU A 136 -4.30 -3.10 1.37
CA LEU A 136 -5.30 -4.04 1.87
C LEU A 136 -5.37 -5.31 1.03
N ARG A 137 -5.21 -5.23 -0.28
CA ARG A 137 -5.11 -6.41 -1.16
C ARG A 137 -3.88 -7.26 -0.86
N CYS A 138 -2.82 -6.65 -0.34
CA CYS A 138 -1.56 -7.31 -0.05
C CYS A 138 -1.41 -7.76 1.40
N GLN A 139 -2.13 -7.16 2.34
CA GLN A 139 -2.04 -7.42 3.78
C GLN A 139 -3.27 -6.87 4.50
N MET A 140 -3.81 -7.64 5.45
CA MET A 140 -4.82 -7.13 6.39
C MET A 140 -4.16 -6.16 7.38
N TYR A 141 -3.95 -4.90 6.97
CA TYR A 141 -3.24 -3.91 7.78
C TYR A 141 -4.17 -3.09 8.69
N THR A 142 -5.46 -3.03 8.38
CA THR A 142 -6.40 -2.24 9.18
C THR A 142 -6.73 -2.86 10.54
N GLY A 143 -6.62 -4.19 10.67
CA GLY A 143 -6.68 -4.97 11.91
C GLY A 143 -7.74 -4.49 12.90
N HIS A 144 -7.30 -4.20 14.08
CA HIS A 144 -8.12 -3.71 15.19
C HIS A 144 -7.83 -2.21 15.47
N LEU A 145 -8.76 -1.41 15.91
CA LEU A 145 -10.18 -1.63 15.96
C LEU A 145 -10.78 -1.38 14.57
N SER A 146 -11.65 -2.27 14.13
CA SER A 146 -12.46 -2.07 12.93
C SER A 146 -13.89 -1.70 13.32
N VAL A 147 -14.40 -0.57 12.80
CA VAL A 147 -15.77 -0.10 13.05
C VAL A 147 -16.48 0.03 11.71
N ILE A 148 -17.59 -0.67 11.54
CA ILE A 148 -18.29 -0.84 10.26
C ILE A 148 -19.74 -0.38 10.42
N ARG A 149 -20.31 0.31 9.44
CA ARG A 149 -21.75 0.58 9.41
C ARG A 149 -22.52 -0.74 9.38
N THR A 150 -23.36 -0.99 10.37
CA THR A 150 -24.06 -2.26 10.58
C THR A 150 -24.87 -2.67 9.35
N SER A 151 -25.58 -1.71 8.74
CA SER A 151 -26.36 -1.98 7.52
C SER A 151 -25.48 -2.44 6.35
N LEU A 152 -24.28 -1.88 6.20
CA LEU A 152 -23.33 -2.29 5.16
C LEU A 152 -22.72 -3.66 5.46
N ALA A 153 -22.29 -3.92 6.71
CA ALA A 153 -21.79 -5.23 7.11
C ALA A 153 -22.79 -6.35 6.78
N ARG A 154 -24.08 -6.12 7.08
CA ARG A 154 -25.17 -7.05 6.72
C ARG A 154 -25.39 -7.15 5.21
N ALA A 155 -25.39 -6.02 4.50
CA ALA A 155 -25.63 -6.00 3.05
C ALA A 155 -24.55 -6.70 2.22
N VAL A 156 -23.31 -6.80 2.74
CA VAL A 156 -22.23 -7.59 2.11
C VAL A 156 -22.23 -9.06 2.54
N GLY A 157 -23.19 -9.48 3.38
CA GLY A 157 -23.39 -10.85 3.83
C GLY A 157 -22.61 -11.25 5.09
N GLY A 158 -22.08 -10.28 5.85
CA GLY A 158 -21.31 -10.57 7.08
C GLY A 158 -20.03 -11.36 6.82
N PHE A 159 -19.64 -12.16 7.80
CA PHE A 159 -18.46 -13.04 7.73
C PHE A 159 -18.73 -14.29 6.88
N ASP A 160 -17.78 -14.70 6.05
CA ASP A 160 -17.89 -15.84 5.14
C ASP A 160 -17.16 -17.06 5.73
N GLU A 161 -17.87 -18.20 5.86
CA GLU A 161 -17.29 -19.46 6.35
C GLU A 161 -16.11 -19.95 5.48
N ARG A 162 -16.10 -19.60 4.19
CA ARG A 162 -14.99 -19.93 3.28
C ARG A 162 -13.70 -19.16 3.56
N ALA A 163 -13.79 -18.11 4.39
CA ALA A 163 -12.67 -17.27 4.79
C ALA A 163 -12.25 -17.52 6.26
N GLU A 164 -12.67 -18.62 6.88
CA GLU A 164 -12.29 -18.94 8.26
C GLU A 164 -10.76 -18.89 8.45
N GLY A 165 -10.32 -18.12 9.46
CA GLY A 165 -8.90 -17.80 9.71
C GLY A 165 -8.42 -16.49 9.06
N SER A 166 -9.16 -15.98 8.07
CA SER A 166 -8.98 -14.65 7.46
C SER A 166 -10.32 -13.96 7.21
N GLN A 167 -11.31 -14.26 8.06
CA GLN A 167 -12.69 -13.78 7.96
C GLN A 167 -12.78 -12.24 8.04
N ASP A 168 -11.90 -11.62 8.81
CA ASP A 168 -11.84 -10.17 8.96
C ASP A 168 -11.35 -9.51 7.67
N HIS A 169 -10.32 -10.07 7.05
CA HIS A 169 -9.80 -9.59 5.77
C HIS A 169 -10.87 -9.68 4.66
N ASP A 170 -11.57 -10.82 4.54
CA ASP A 170 -12.68 -10.98 3.58
C ASP A 170 -13.81 -9.97 3.83
N LEU A 171 -14.20 -9.76 5.11
CA LEU A 171 -15.24 -8.81 5.47
C LEU A 171 -14.83 -7.38 5.11
N VAL A 172 -13.63 -6.96 5.49
CA VAL A 172 -13.14 -5.60 5.22
C VAL A 172 -13.00 -5.35 3.72
N LEU A 173 -12.51 -6.32 2.93
CA LEU A 173 -12.51 -6.23 1.47
C LEU A 173 -13.92 -6.00 0.91
N LYS A 174 -14.92 -6.79 1.32
CA LYS A 174 -16.32 -6.65 0.87
C LYS A 174 -16.96 -5.32 1.28
N VAL A 175 -16.67 -4.86 2.49
CA VAL A 175 -17.17 -3.58 3.02
C VAL A 175 -16.57 -2.42 2.23
N THR A 176 -15.26 -2.41 2.04
CA THR A 176 -14.54 -1.31 1.39
C THR A 176 -14.78 -1.22 -0.11
N GLU A 177 -15.24 -2.31 -0.76
CA GLU A 177 -15.75 -2.29 -2.15
C GLU A 177 -16.99 -1.38 -2.33
N ARG A 178 -17.75 -1.13 -1.25
CA ARG A 178 -19.03 -0.40 -1.27
C ARG A 178 -19.08 0.80 -0.33
N ALA A 179 -18.03 0.99 0.48
CA ALA A 179 -17.97 2.07 1.43
C ALA A 179 -17.91 3.43 0.71
N ARG A 180 -18.74 4.37 1.14
CA ARG A 180 -18.69 5.77 0.66
C ARG A 180 -17.47 6.50 1.17
N ARG A 181 -17.09 6.25 2.44
CA ARG A 181 -15.90 6.80 3.09
C ARG A 181 -15.27 5.80 4.03
N VAL A 182 -13.96 5.66 3.89
CA VAL A 182 -13.08 4.95 4.85
C VAL A 182 -12.25 5.99 5.59
N VAL A 183 -12.17 5.89 6.92
CA VAL A 183 -11.43 6.83 7.77
C VAL A 183 -10.47 6.08 8.68
N HIS A 184 -9.26 6.60 8.80
CA HIS A 184 -8.27 6.20 9.78
C HIS A 184 -8.26 7.19 10.94
N ILE A 185 -8.26 6.69 12.17
CA ILE A 185 -7.97 7.46 13.38
C ILE A 185 -6.55 7.13 13.81
N PRO A 186 -5.57 8.06 13.65
CA PRO A 186 -4.17 7.82 13.98
C PRO A 186 -3.92 7.90 15.49
N GLN A 187 -4.59 7.04 16.24
CA GLN A 187 -4.47 6.89 17.68
C GLN A 187 -4.56 5.42 18.05
N VAL A 188 -3.73 4.98 19.00
CA VAL A 188 -3.80 3.64 19.58
C VAL A 188 -5.03 3.56 20.47
N LEU A 189 -6.09 2.94 19.97
CA LEU A 189 -7.36 2.78 20.67
C LEU A 189 -7.71 1.32 20.94
N TYR A 190 -6.85 0.40 20.52
CA TYR A 190 -7.00 -1.04 20.69
C TYR A 190 -5.67 -1.65 21.14
N HIS A 191 -5.73 -2.56 22.11
CA HIS A 191 -4.57 -3.25 22.67
C HIS A 191 -4.73 -4.76 22.48
N TRP A 192 -3.92 -5.32 21.60
CA TRP A 192 -3.91 -6.73 21.27
C TRP A 192 -3.13 -7.53 22.32
N ARG A 193 -3.81 -8.41 23.05
CA ARG A 193 -3.17 -9.21 24.08
C ARG A 193 -2.38 -10.36 23.49
N ALA A 194 -1.09 -10.41 23.78
CA ALA A 194 -0.21 -11.49 23.39
C ALA A 194 -0.32 -12.67 24.37
N ILE A 195 -1.23 -13.62 24.08
CA ILE A 195 -1.38 -14.85 24.87
C ILE A 195 -0.60 -15.98 24.19
N PRO A 196 0.10 -16.88 24.94
CA PRO A 196 0.74 -18.06 24.35
C PRO A 196 -0.24 -18.89 23.50
N GLY A 197 0.11 -19.12 22.22
CA GLY A 197 -0.73 -19.81 21.25
C GLY A 197 -1.68 -18.94 20.42
N SER A 198 -1.70 -17.62 20.66
CA SER A 198 -2.39 -16.66 19.76
C SER A 198 -1.58 -16.39 18.50
N VAL A 199 -2.27 -15.98 17.42
CA VAL A 199 -1.62 -15.51 16.16
C VAL A 199 -0.69 -14.32 16.42
N ALA A 200 -0.91 -13.58 17.50
CA ALA A 200 -0.05 -12.49 17.94
C ALA A 200 1.40 -12.94 18.24
N MET A 201 1.59 -14.20 18.68
CA MET A 201 2.91 -14.74 19.03
C MET A 201 3.50 -15.64 17.94
N ASP A 202 2.68 -16.31 17.12
CA ASP A 202 3.17 -17.22 16.06
C ASP A 202 2.28 -17.11 14.81
N GLN A 203 2.70 -16.28 13.88
CA GLN A 203 2.01 -16.07 12.60
C GLN A 203 2.05 -17.31 11.68
N ALA A 204 2.94 -18.27 11.93
CA ALA A 204 3.02 -19.53 11.19
C ALA A 204 2.06 -20.61 11.74
N ALA A 205 1.40 -20.37 12.88
CA ALA A 205 0.59 -21.38 13.59
C ALA A 205 -0.65 -21.87 12.81
N LYS A 206 -1.11 -21.13 11.79
CA LYS A 206 -2.34 -21.47 11.03
C LYS A 206 -2.15 -21.35 9.51
N PRO A 207 -1.53 -22.33 8.84
CA PRO A 207 -1.33 -22.27 7.38
C PRO A 207 -2.64 -22.09 6.59
N TYR A 208 -3.76 -22.68 7.05
CA TYR A 208 -5.07 -22.53 6.41
C TYR A 208 -5.57 -21.07 6.36
N ALA A 209 -5.17 -20.24 7.32
CA ALA A 209 -5.54 -18.83 7.35
C ALA A 209 -4.89 -18.04 6.21
N HIS A 210 -3.65 -18.40 5.82
CA HIS A 210 -2.99 -17.80 4.65
C HIS A 210 -3.75 -18.13 3.36
N ASP A 211 -4.12 -19.40 3.16
CA ASP A 211 -4.87 -19.83 1.96
C ASP A 211 -6.27 -19.20 1.91
N ALA A 212 -6.94 -19.09 3.06
CA ALA A 212 -8.23 -18.42 3.17
C ALA A 212 -8.15 -16.94 2.79
N GLY A 213 -7.11 -16.23 3.23
CA GLY A 213 -6.85 -14.86 2.88
C GLY A 213 -6.50 -14.69 1.39
N LEU A 214 -5.67 -15.58 0.84
CA LEU A 214 -5.37 -15.60 -0.59
C LEU A 214 -6.65 -15.74 -1.42
N ALA A 215 -7.52 -16.69 -1.04
CA ALA A 215 -8.81 -16.87 -1.69
C ALA A 215 -9.75 -15.68 -1.51
N ALA A 216 -9.71 -14.97 -0.37
CA ALA A 216 -10.48 -13.76 -0.13
C ALA A 216 -10.05 -12.62 -1.07
N VAL A 217 -8.72 -12.42 -1.22
CA VAL A 217 -8.16 -11.44 -2.17
C VAL A 217 -8.56 -11.80 -3.60
N GLN A 218 -8.46 -13.08 -4.01
CA GLN A 218 -8.86 -13.50 -5.36
C GLN A 218 -10.34 -13.19 -5.64
N ARG A 219 -11.25 -13.51 -4.71
CA ARG A 219 -12.66 -13.16 -4.83
C ARG A 219 -12.90 -11.65 -4.89
N HIS A 220 -12.10 -10.86 -4.17
CA HIS A 220 -12.14 -9.40 -4.25
C HIS A 220 -11.76 -8.91 -5.66
N LEU A 221 -10.67 -9.42 -6.26
CA LEU A 221 -10.28 -9.05 -7.62
C LEU A 221 -11.41 -9.34 -8.62
N GLU A 222 -12.05 -10.50 -8.50
CA GLU A 222 -13.19 -10.90 -9.35
C GLU A 222 -14.37 -9.95 -9.21
N ARG A 223 -14.78 -9.59 -7.98
CA ARG A 223 -15.87 -8.64 -7.71
C ARG A 223 -15.59 -7.25 -8.23
N MET A 224 -14.34 -6.81 -8.14
CA MET A 224 -13.88 -5.49 -8.63
C MET A 224 -13.59 -5.47 -10.13
N GLY A 225 -13.65 -6.62 -10.82
CA GLY A 225 -13.33 -6.72 -12.25
C GLY A 225 -11.84 -6.49 -12.56
N ILE A 226 -10.96 -6.66 -11.56
CA ILE A 226 -9.51 -6.51 -11.72
C ILE A 226 -8.97 -7.78 -12.40
N ARG A 227 -8.41 -7.60 -13.60
CA ARG A 227 -7.80 -8.70 -14.36
C ARG A 227 -6.46 -9.10 -13.73
N GLY A 228 -6.45 -10.16 -12.95
CA GLY A 228 -5.24 -10.63 -12.27
C GLY A 228 -5.47 -11.84 -11.40
N VAL A 229 -4.39 -12.30 -10.81
CA VAL A 229 -4.35 -13.43 -9.90
C VAL A 229 -3.71 -12.99 -8.59
N ALA A 230 -4.35 -13.34 -7.47
CA ALA A 230 -3.74 -13.23 -6.16
C ALA A 230 -2.74 -14.38 -5.97
N THR A 231 -1.54 -14.08 -5.52
CA THR A 231 -0.49 -15.05 -5.19
C THR A 231 0.05 -14.78 -3.79
N SER A 232 0.70 -15.76 -3.18
CA SER A 232 1.41 -15.55 -1.92
C SER A 232 2.50 -14.50 -2.08
N GLY A 233 2.64 -13.61 -1.09
CA GLY A 233 3.77 -12.72 -0.95
C GLY A 233 5.00 -13.43 -0.39
N GLU A 234 6.03 -12.66 -0.04
CA GLU A 234 7.29 -13.20 0.48
C GLU A 234 7.17 -13.72 1.92
N LEU A 235 6.22 -13.23 2.69
CA LEU A 235 5.99 -13.60 4.08
C LEU A 235 4.59 -14.17 4.30
N PRO A 236 4.38 -14.97 5.38
CA PRO A 236 3.04 -15.44 5.75
C PRO A 236 2.05 -14.26 5.90
N HIS A 237 0.81 -14.47 5.45
CA HIS A 237 -0.26 -13.47 5.48
C HIS A 237 0.06 -12.17 4.71
N THR A 238 0.98 -12.24 3.75
CA THR A 238 1.13 -11.24 2.70
C THR A 238 0.76 -11.83 1.35
N TYR A 239 0.22 -10.98 0.47
CA TYR A 239 -0.25 -11.39 -0.84
C TYR A 239 0.30 -10.44 -1.90
N ARG A 240 0.35 -10.91 -3.12
CA ARG A 240 0.71 -10.12 -4.31
C ARG A 240 -0.41 -10.23 -5.33
N VAL A 241 -0.82 -9.11 -5.89
CA VAL A 241 -1.73 -9.05 -7.03
C VAL A 241 -0.91 -9.00 -8.31
N VAL A 242 -0.90 -10.11 -9.06
CA VAL A 242 -0.26 -10.19 -10.38
C VAL A 242 -1.31 -9.85 -11.43
N ARG A 243 -1.21 -8.66 -11.99
CA ARG A 243 -2.17 -8.14 -12.96
C ARG A 243 -1.85 -8.58 -14.38
N HIS A 244 -2.87 -8.73 -15.20
CA HIS A 244 -2.76 -9.07 -16.60
C HIS A 244 -3.05 -7.84 -17.46
N LEU A 245 -2.07 -7.42 -18.26
CA LEU A 245 -2.24 -6.40 -19.28
C LEU A 245 -2.65 -7.06 -20.60
N ASP A 246 -3.65 -6.48 -21.28
CA ASP A 246 -4.05 -6.96 -22.60
C ASP A 246 -2.87 -6.79 -23.59
N PRO A 247 -2.45 -7.84 -24.31
CA PRO A 247 -1.33 -7.76 -25.23
C PRO A 247 -1.48 -6.72 -26.37
N SER A 248 -2.70 -6.28 -26.64
CA SER A 248 -3.00 -5.25 -27.64
C SER A 248 -2.73 -3.83 -27.15
N VAL A 249 -2.62 -3.61 -25.83
CA VAL A 249 -2.30 -2.31 -25.26
C VAL A 249 -0.90 -1.88 -25.70
N GLN A 250 -0.80 -0.73 -26.35
CA GLN A 250 0.49 -0.15 -26.69
C GLN A 250 1.02 0.65 -25.48
N VAL A 251 2.34 0.51 -25.23
CA VAL A 251 3.04 1.23 -24.15
C VAL A 251 4.21 1.99 -24.77
N SER A 252 4.30 3.30 -24.54
CA SER A 252 5.46 4.11 -24.93
C SER A 252 6.40 4.29 -23.74
N ILE A 253 7.63 3.85 -23.89
CA ILE A 253 8.70 4.02 -22.90
C ILE A 253 9.52 5.26 -23.29
N VAL A 254 9.54 6.27 -22.43
CA VAL A 254 10.26 7.54 -22.63
C VAL A 254 11.57 7.50 -21.86
N ILE A 255 12.69 7.63 -22.55
CA ILE A 255 14.04 7.56 -21.98
C ILE A 255 14.82 8.85 -22.33
N PRO A 256 14.94 9.82 -21.41
CA PRO A 256 15.84 10.94 -21.57
C PRO A 256 17.29 10.48 -21.38
N THR A 257 18.21 10.81 -22.31
CA THR A 257 19.62 10.37 -22.21
C THR A 257 20.59 11.43 -22.73
N ARG A 258 21.85 11.33 -22.27
CA ARG A 258 23.03 12.00 -22.82
C ARG A 258 24.02 10.96 -23.37
N GLY A 259 23.65 9.69 -23.43
CA GLY A 259 24.47 8.58 -23.88
C GLY A 259 25.71 8.29 -23.03
N PRO A 260 25.68 8.43 -21.70
CA PRO A 260 26.86 8.21 -20.87
C PRO A 260 27.26 6.74 -20.84
N SER A 261 28.57 6.53 -20.57
CA SER A 261 29.09 5.21 -20.21
C SER A 261 29.61 5.23 -18.79
N ALA A 262 29.34 4.16 -18.06
CA ALA A 262 29.73 4.03 -16.65
C ALA A 262 30.38 2.68 -16.37
N LEU A 263 31.12 2.60 -15.26
CA LEU A 263 31.65 1.34 -14.75
C LEU A 263 30.62 0.75 -13.78
N VAL A 264 29.98 -0.33 -14.21
CA VAL A 264 28.98 -1.07 -13.43
C VAL A 264 29.42 -2.52 -13.32
N TRP A 265 29.51 -3.04 -12.10
CA TRP A 265 29.96 -4.41 -11.78
C TRP A 265 31.29 -4.79 -12.46
N GLY A 266 32.23 -3.81 -12.54
CA GLY A 266 33.55 -4.03 -13.13
C GLY A 266 33.62 -3.94 -14.64
N GLU A 267 32.51 -3.68 -15.33
CA GLU A 267 32.42 -3.54 -16.80
C GLU A 267 32.03 -2.11 -17.20
N ARG A 268 32.65 -1.59 -18.25
CA ARG A 268 32.26 -0.31 -18.83
C ARG A 268 31.06 -0.52 -19.75
N ARG A 269 29.93 0.10 -19.42
CA ARG A 269 28.64 -0.07 -20.10
C ARG A 269 28.12 1.26 -20.62
N SER A 270 27.53 1.26 -21.82
CA SER A 270 26.69 2.37 -22.31
C SER A 270 25.32 2.23 -21.66
N MET A 271 24.97 3.12 -20.74
CA MET A 271 23.83 2.94 -19.84
C MET A 271 22.50 2.80 -20.62
N VAL A 272 22.19 3.73 -21.52
CA VAL A 272 20.95 3.68 -22.31
C VAL A 272 20.87 2.43 -23.21
N VAL A 273 22.01 1.97 -23.74
CA VAL A 273 22.07 0.76 -24.58
C VAL A 273 21.76 -0.50 -23.75
N GLU A 274 22.31 -0.59 -22.54
CA GLU A 274 22.04 -1.72 -21.66
C GLU A 274 20.58 -1.72 -21.17
N LEU A 275 20.03 -0.54 -20.84
CA LEU A 275 18.61 -0.42 -20.51
C LEU A 275 17.74 -0.93 -21.67
N VAL A 276 17.91 -0.39 -22.87
CA VAL A 276 17.09 -0.78 -24.04
C VAL A 276 17.26 -2.28 -24.34
N ARG A 277 18.48 -2.81 -24.21
CA ARG A 277 18.75 -4.25 -24.37
C ARG A 277 18.00 -5.08 -23.33
N SER A 278 17.99 -4.66 -22.07
CA SER A 278 17.29 -5.36 -20.98
C SER A 278 15.78 -5.33 -21.20
N VAL A 279 15.20 -4.19 -21.58
CA VAL A 279 13.77 -4.04 -21.92
C VAL A 279 13.39 -4.98 -23.06
N LEU A 280 14.08 -4.91 -24.20
CA LEU A 280 13.76 -5.72 -25.38
C LEU A 280 13.92 -7.22 -25.13
N ARG A 281 14.89 -7.62 -24.31
CA ARG A 281 15.17 -9.02 -24.00
C ARG A 281 14.21 -9.60 -22.98
N LEU A 282 13.95 -8.88 -21.88
CA LEU A 282 13.26 -9.42 -20.70
C LEU A 282 11.77 -9.14 -20.69
N SER A 283 11.29 -7.99 -21.18
CA SER A 283 9.87 -7.66 -21.12
C SER A 283 9.01 -8.76 -21.74
N THR A 284 7.99 -9.18 -21.00
CA THR A 284 6.95 -10.11 -21.47
C THR A 284 5.94 -9.40 -22.35
N HIS A 285 5.65 -8.14 -22.09
CA HIS A 285 4.82 -7.30 -22.95
C HIS A 285 5.60 -6.83 -24.17
N ARG A 286 5.06 -7.06 -25.38
CA ARG A 286 5.79 -6.84 -26.66
C ARG A 286 5.29 -5.66 -27.47
N ASN A 287 4.08 -5.17 -27.22
CA ASN A 287 3.53 -4.02 -27.94
C ASN A 287 4.06 -2.72 -27.34
N ILE A 288 5.34 -2.44 -27.59
CA ILE A 288 6.07 -1.31 -27.03
C ILE A 288 6.66 -0.40 -28.11
N GLU A 289 6.71 0.89 -27.82
CA GLU A 289 7.47 1.92 -28.50
C GLU A 289 8.49 2.48 -27.50
N ILE A 290 9.73 2.69 -27.91
CA ILE A 290 10.78 3.28 -27.07
C ILE A 290 11.16 4.63 -27.67
N VAL A 291 10.87 5.70 -26.96
CA VAL A 291 11.19 7.08 -27.36
C VAL A 291 12.42 7.55 -26.59
N VAL A 292 13.58 7.59 -27.26
CA VAL A 292 14.84 8.04 -26.67
C VAL A 292 15.06 9.50 -26.99
N VAL A 293 15.02 10.38 -25.98
CA VAL A 293 15.25 11.81 -26.11
C VAL A 293 16.71 12.13 -25.77
N TYR A 294 17.51 12.47 -26.78
CA TYR A 294 18.97 12.58 -26.67
C TYR A 294 19.50 13.99 -26.92
N ASP A 295 20.55 14.39 -26.20
CA ASP A 295 21.27 15.65 -26.38
C ASP A 295 22.33 15.52 -27.52
N PRO A 296 22.73 16.61 -28.18
CA PRO A 296 23.77 16.61 -29.22
C PRO A 296 25.10 15.95 -28.83
N PRO A 297 25.58 16.02 -27.56
CA PRO A 297 26.80 15.33 -27.14
C PRO A 297 26.70 13.79 -27.10
N THR A 298 25.50 13.22 -27.27
CA THR A 298 25.35 11.74 -27.31
C THR A 298 26.18 11.15 -28.45
N PRO A 299 27.10 10.19 -28.18
CA PRO A 299 27.95 9.61 -29.20
C PRO A 299 27.15 8.94 -30.34
N GLN A 300 27.61 9.09 -31.58
CA GLN A 300 26.90 8.55 -32.75
C GLN A 300 26.82 7.02 -32.73
N ASP A 301 27.86 6.34 -32.26
CA ASP A 301 27.87 4.90 -32.10
C ASP A 301 26.82 4.38 -31.10
N VAL A 302 26.48 5.15 -30.08
CA VAL A 302 25.37 4.85 -29.18
C VAL A 302 24.02 4.94 -29.91
N LEU A 303 23.80 5.99 -30.70
CA LEU A 303 22.57 6.16 -31.50
C LEU A 303 22.42 5.08 -32.57
N ASP A 304 23.53 4.70 -33.23
CA ASP A 304 23.57 3.63 -34.24
C ASP A 304 23.22 2.27 -33.58
N GLU A 305 23.79 1.99 -32.40
CA GLU A 305 23.51 0.76 -31.65
C GLU A 305 22.05 0.69 -31.17
N LEU A 306 21.49 1.77 -30.68
CA LEU A 306 20.05 1.86 -30.29
C LEU A 306 19.18 1.54 -31.52
N THR A 307 19.46 2.15 -32.66
CA THR A 307 18.71 1.91 -33.92
C THR A 307 18.81 0.45 -34.33
N ARG A 308 20.01 -0.15 -34.23
CA ARG A 308 20.24 -1.56 -34.55
C ARG A 308 19.49 -2.52 -33.63
N LEU A 309 19.40 -2.19 -32.32
CA LEU A 309 18.74 -3.03 -31.32
C LEU A 309 17.20 -3.03 -31.47
N GLY A 310 16.61 -1.89 -31.64
CA GLY A 310 15.15 -1.77 -31.55
C GLY A 310 14.44 -1.60 -32.90
N GLY A 311 15.16 -1.29 -33.98
CA GLY A 311 14.57 -1.13 -35.32
C GLY A 311 13.37 -0.16 -35.28
N GLU A 312 12.22 -0.62 -35.74
CA GLU A 312 10.98 0.18 -35.79
C GLU A 312 10.36 0.49 -34.41
N GLN A 313 10.75 -0.22 -33.37
CA GLN A 313 10.28 0.04 -32.01
C GLN A 313 10.98 1.22 -31.35
N ILE A 314 12.13 1.69 -31.90
CA ILE A 314 12.87 2.83 -31.37
C ILE A 314 12.66 4.08 -32.19
N ARG A 315 12.29 5.16 -31.48
CA ARG A 315 12.23 6.51 -32.00
C ARG A 315 13.27 7.38 -31.31
N LEU A 316 14.24 7.89 -32.05
CA LEU A 316 15.23 8.84 -31.57
C LEU A 316 14.71 10.27 -31.74
N VAL A 317 14.67 11.03 -30.66
CA VAL A 317 14.20 12.43 -30.63
C VAL A 317 15.34 13.30 -30.16
N ARG A 318 15.79 14.22 -31.01
CA ARG A 318 16.88 15.12 -30.69
C ARG A 318 16.36 16.31 -29.86
N PHE A 319 17.11 16.66 -28.81
CA PHE A 319 16.84 17.79 -27.92
C PHE A 319 18.02 18.76 -27.95
N ASP A 320 17.83 19.93 -28.56
CA ASP A 320 18.89 20.90 -28.82
C ASP A 320 19.02 21.98 -27.74
N GLU A 321 18.12 22.02 -26.76
CA GLU A 321 18.11 22.99 -25.68
C GLU A 321 19.11 22.60 -24.56
N PRO A 322 19.46 23.52 -23.65
CA PRO A 322 20.21 23.19 -22.44
C PRO A 322 19.59 22.04 -21.66
N PHE A 323 20.44 21.27 -20.97
CA PHE A 323 19.97 20.12 -20.20
C PHE A 323 18.82 20.48 -19.26
N ASN A 324 17.71 19.81 -19.44
CA ASN A 324 16.53 19.89 -18.60
C ASN A 324 15.81 18.54 -18.66
N PHE A 325 15.85 17.78 -17.56
CA PHE A 325 15.22 16.46 -17.49
C PHE A 325 13.71 16.54 -17.74
N SER A 326 13.05 17.52 -17.08
CA SER A 326 11.61 17.75 -17.21
C SER A 326 11.18 18.05 -18.64
N ALA A 327 11.89 18.96 -19.31
CA ALA A 327 11.62 19.30 -20.71
C ALA A 327 11.84 18.10 -21.64
N LYS A 328 12.88 17.31 -21.41
CA LYS A 328 13.13 16.09 -22.18
C LYS A 328 12.02 15.05 -22.00
N CYS A 329 11.52 14.85 -20.77
CA CYS A 329 10.39 13.97 -20.51
C CYS A 329 9.12 14.48 -21.22
N ASN A 330 8.85 15.78 -21.19
CA ASN A 330 7.72 16.39 -21.89
C ASN A 330 7.83 16.23 -23.41
N VAL A 331 9.01 16.48 -23.99
CA VAL A 331 9.27 16.27 -25.43
C VAL A 331 9.10 14.80 -25.80
N GLY A 332 9.58 13.87 -24.97
CA GLY A 332 9.41 12.44 -25.18
C GLY A 332 7.93 12.02 -25.13
N MET A 333 7.17 12.53 -24.15
CA MET A 333 5.73 12.33 -24.05
C MET A 333 5.01 12.81 -25.34
N LEU A 334 5.33 14.00 -25.82
CA LEU A 334 4.72 14.56 -27.04
C LEU A 334 5.08 13.73 -28.29
N ALA A 335 6.27 13.15 -28.34
CA ALA A 335 6.71 12.29 -29.43
C ALA A 335 6.14 10.88 -29.36
N ALA A 336 5.75 10.39 -28.19
CA ALA A 336 5.18 9.07 -27.97
C ALA A 336 3.81 8.92 -28.62
N SER A 337 3.46 7.72 -29.08
CA SER A 337 2.19 7.44 -29.76
C SER A 337 1.14 6.77 -28.87
N ALA A 338 1.56 6.09 -27.78
CA ALA A 338 0.65 5.36 -26.91
C ALA A 338 -0.04 6.27 -25.88
N GLU A 339 -1.19 5.82 -25.38
CA GLU A 339 -1.88 6.39 -24.22
C GLU A 339 -1.14 6.11 -22.92
N HIS A 340 -0.56 4.92 -22.78
CA HIS A 340 0.17 4.51 -21.57
C HIS A 340 1.64 4.83 -21.72
N LEU A 341 2.16 5.61 -20.77
CA LEU A 341 3.52 6.13 -20.77
C LEU A 341 4.30 5.52 -19.61
N VAL A 342 5.53 5.11 -19.87
CA VAL A 342 6.49 4.69 -18.84
C VAL A 342 7.75 5.54 -18.99
N PHE A 343 8.05 6.37 -18.00
CA PHE A 343 9.29 7.12 -17.94
C PHE A 343 10.36 6.25 -17.29
N LEU A 344 11.52 6.13 -17.93
CA LEU A 344 12.68 5.42 -17.39
C LEU A 344 13.93 6.29 -17.52
N ASN A 345 14.72 6.39 -16.46
CA ASN A 345 16.08 6.93 -16.56
C ASN A 345 16.94 6.03 -17.42
N ASP A 346 17.97 6.60 -18.06
CA ASP A 346 18.88 5.88 -18.96
C ASP A 346 19.84 4.91 -18.24
N ASP A 347 19.97 5.04 -16.91
CA ASP A 347 20.84 4.23 -16.04
C ASP A 347 20.06 3.17 -15.23
N MET A 348 19.04 2.58 -15.86
CA MET A 348 18.25 1.49 -15.29
C MET A 348 18.60 0.14 -15.94
N GLU A 349 18.33 -0.95 -15.21
CA GLU A 349 18.34 -2.32 -15.76
C GLU A 349 17.14 -3.12 -15.26
N VAL A 350 16.37 -3.73 -16.16
CA VAL A 350 15.17 -4.50 -15.83
C VAL A 350 15.54 -5.81 -15.15
N VAL A 351 14.87 -6.12 -14.03
CA VAL A 351 14.96 -7.39 -13.31
C VAL A 351 13.69 -8.20 -13.51
N SER A 352 12.51 -7.59 -13.25
CA SER A 352 11.21 -8.27 -13.38
C SER A 352 10.74 -8.29 -14.83
N PRO A 353 10.56 -9.48 -15.45
CA PRO A 353 10.17 -9.55 -16.87
C PRO A 353 8.78 -8.97 -17.17
N ASP A 354 7.87 -9.03 -16.21
CA ASP A 354 6.49 -8.56 -16.29
C ASP A 354 6.33 -7.10 -15.82
N PHE A 355 7.43 -6.32 -15.77
CA PHE A 355 7.41 -4.98 -15.18
C PHE A 355 6.40 -4.03 -15.86
N LEU A 356 6.26 -4.10 -17.18
CA LEU A 356 5.32 -3.25 -17.92
C LEU A 356 3.87 -3.59 -17.55
N GLU A 357 3.56 -4.89 -17.50
CA GLU A 357 2.22 -5.35 -17.12
C GLU A 357 1.86 -4.88 -15.70
N GLN A 358 2.79 -5.06 -14.75
CA GLN A 358 2.54 -4.71 -13.36
C GLN A 358 2.49 -3.19 -13.12
N LEU A 359 3.17 -2.39 -13.93
CA LEU A 359 3.11 -0.94 -13.85
C LEU A 359 1.91 -0.35 -14.62
N VAL A 360 1.53 -0.92 -15.75
CA VAL A 360 0.49 -0.32 -16.63
C VAL A 360 -0.91 -0.83 -16.29
N ALA A 361 -1.07 -2.12 -15.97
CA ALA A 361 -2.41 -2.66 -15.71
C ALA A 361 -3.18 -1.96 -14.57
N PRO A 362 -2.55 -1.51 -13.47
CA PRO A 362 -3.26 -0.74 -12.44
C PRO A 362 -3.82 0.60 -12.93
N LEU A 363 -3.28 1.19 -13.99
CA LEU A 363 -3.76 2.47 -14.54
C LEU A 363 -5.17 2.36 -15.16
N PHE A 364 -5.69 1.15 -15.35
CA PHE A 364 -7.07 0.91 -15.77
C PHE A 364 -8.06 0.90 -14.57
N GLU A 365 -7.55 0.90 -13.35
CA GLU A 365 -8.39 0.97 -12.15
C GLU A 365 -8.77 2.42 -11.85
N GLU A 366 -10.02 2.63 -11.46
CA GLU A 366 -10.54 3.97 -11.14
C GLU A 366 -9.69 4.67 -10.07
N GLY A 367 -9.35 5.92 -10.34
CA GLY A 367 -8.61 6.78 -9.42
C GLY A 367 -7.11 6.48 -9.31
N VAL A 368 -6.53 5.57 -10.12
CA VAL A 368 -5.08 5.38 -10.18
C VAL A 368 -4.48 6.34 -11.21
N GLY A 369 -3.61 7.24 -10.75
CA GLY A 369 -2.96 8.24 -11.60
C GLY A 369 -1.56 7.87 -12.05
N ALA A 370 -0.81 7.16 -11.21
CA ALA A 370 0.54 6.69 -11.55
C ALA A 370 0.95 5.47 -10.74
N THR A 371 1.90 4.72 -11.29
CA THR A 371 2.55 3.59 -10.62
C THR A 371 4.06 3.69 -10.73
N GLY A 372 4.78 3.10 -9.78
CA GLY A 372 6.25 3.06 -9.78
C GLY A 372 6.79 1.74 -9.25
N ALA A 373 7.97 1.39 -9.71
CA ALA A 373 8.63 0.14 -9.36
C ALA A 373 9.45 0.26 -8.07
N ARG A 374 9.80 -0.90 -7.51
CA ARG A 374 10.85 -1.06 -6.53
C ARG A 374 12.20 -0.89 -7.21
N LEU A 375 13.00 0.09 -6.76
CA LEU A 375 14.32 0.31 -7.30
C LEU A 375 15.39 -0.13 -6.30
N LEU A 376 16.41 -0.81 -6.82
CA LEU A 376 17.58 -1.26 -6.08
C LEU A 376 18.84 -0.55 -6.59
N PHE A 377 19.76 -0.25 -5.68
CA PHE A 377 21.12 0.11 -6.02
C PHE A 377 21.88 -1.08 -6.60
N ALA A 378 23.06 -0.81 -7.19
CA ALA A 378 23.93 -1.84 -7.76
C ALA A 378 24.37 -2.93 -6.78
N ASP A 379 24.40 -2.64 -5.48
CA ASP A 379 24.74 -3.57 -4.40
C ASP A 379 23.53 -4.37 -3.88
N GLY A 380 22.34 -4.11 -4.41
CA GLY A 380 21.09 -4.76 -4.03
C GLY A 380 20.34 -4.11 -2.88
N SER A 381 20.86 -3.02 -2.29
CA SER A 381 20.13 -2.25 -1.28
C SER A 381 18.93 -1.50 -1.90
N LEU A 382 17.90 -1.23 -1.10
CA LEU A 382 16.69 -0.55 -1.54
C LEU A 382 16.98 0.93 -1.80
N GLN A 383 16.65 1.42 -2.99
CA GLN A 383 16.77 2.82 -3.34
C GLN A 383 15.43 3.55 -3.27
N HIS A 384 14.36 2.92 -3.79
CA HIS A 384 13.04 3.54 -3.84
C HIS A 384 11.94 2.57 -3.44
N GLY A 385 11.32 2.85 -2.31
CA GLY A 385 10.12 2.20 -1.79
C GLY A 385 8.87 3.11 -1.82
N GLY A 386 8.78 4.06 -2.77
CA GLY A 386 7.81 5.16 -2.77
C GLY A 386 8.35 6.39 -2.02
N HIS A 387 7.86 7.58 -2.35
CA HIS A 387 8.24 8.80 -1.62
C HIS A 387 7.53 8.90 -0.27
N VAL A 388 8.23 9.48 0.69
CA VAL A 388 7.72 9.87 2.01
C VAL A 388 7.94 11.37 2.19
N TYR A 389 6.88 12.09 2.53
CA TYR A 389 6.90 13.55 2.72
C TYR A 389 6.47 13.87 4.15
N ALA A 390 7.44 14.07 5.04
CA ALA A 390 7.18 14.32 6.45
C ALA A 390 8.22 15.23 7.08
N SER A 391 7.84 16.04 8.06
CA SER A 391 8.73 16.90 8.85
C SER A 391 9.64 17.82 8.03
N GLY A 392 9.20 18.23 6.83
CA GLY A 392 9.98 19.01 5.88
C GLY A 392 10.89 18.18 4.97
N ASP A 393 11.00 16.88 5.21
CA ASP A 393 11.81 15.98 4.38
C ASP A 393 11.03 15.46 3.18
N LEU A 394 11.72 15.33 2.05
CA LEU A 394 11.26 14.72 0.82
C LEU A 394 12.24 13.57 0.52
N THR A 395 11.84 12.35 0.88
CA THR A 395 12.74 11.20 0.84
C THR A 395 12.07 9.95 0.27
N HIS A 396 12.84 8.87 0.17
CA HIS A 396 12.37 7.57 -0.29
C HIS A 396 12.22 6.61 0.91
N ALA A 397 11.11 5.88 0.97
CA ALA A 397 10.95 4.83 1.96
C ALA A 397 12.02 3.74 1.77
N GLY A 398 12.69 3.35 2.85
CA GLY A 398 13.69 2.30 2.84
C GLY A 398 15.01 2.63 2.13
N PHE A 399 15.28 3.90 1.83
CA PHE A 399 16.52 4.29 1.14
C PHE A 399 17.78 3.80 1.87
N GLY A 400 18.60 3.01 1.18
CA GLY A 400 19.84 2.44 1.69
C GLY A 400 19.69 1.24 2.63
N THR A 401 18.46 0.77 2.91
CA THR A 401 18.28 -0.47 3.69
C THR A 401 18.59 -1.71 2.85
N PRO A 402 18.87 -2.87 3.46
CA PRO A 402 19.00 -4.12 2.72
C PRO A 402 17.79 -4.38 1.80
N GLY A 403 18.03 -4.95 0.62
CA GLY A 403 16.96 -5.20 -0.35
C GLY A 403 15.90 -6.21 0.13
N ASP A 404 16.19 -7.00 1.15
CA ASP A 404 15.28 -7.95 1.79
C ASP A 404 14.71 -7.44 3.13
N ASP A 405 14.94 -6.17 3.47
CA ASP A 405 14.35 -5.53 4.66
C ASP A 405 12.83 -5.50 4.52
N GLU A 406 12.13 -5.99 5.55
CA GLU A 406 10.67 -6.01 5.58
C GLU A 406 10.08 -4.60 5.74
N GLY A 407 10.82 -3.68 6.34
CA GLY A 407 10.34 -2.37 6.76
C GLY A 407 9.29 -2.44 7.87
N PRO A 408 8.78 -1.29 8.31
CA PRO A 408 7.77 -1.25 9.36
C PRO A 408 6.49 -1.97 8.90
N PHE A 409 6.10 -2.99 9.65
CA PHE A 409 4.93 -3.82 9.34
C PHE A 409 4.89 -4.28 7.87
N ARG A 410 6.05 -4.71 7.35
CA ARG A 410 6.25 -5.27 6.00
C ARG A 410 6.02 -4.26 4.86
N ALA A 411 6.13 -2.98 5.15
CA ALA A 411 5.85 -1.90 4.19
C ALA A 411 6.77 -1.90 2.96
N TYR A 412 7.94 -2.57 3.01
CA TYR A 412 8.87 -2.69 1.88
C TYR A 412 8.65 -3.95 1.04
N LEU A 413 7.76 -4.84 1.46
CA LEU A 413 7.46 -6.10 0.77
C LEU A 413 6.06 -6.13 0.14
N VAL A 414 5.17 -5.17 0.46
CA VAL A 414 3.79 -5.14 -0.02
C VAL A 414 3.53 -3.91 -0.89
N SER A 415 2.83 -4.10 -2.02
CA SER A 415 2.39 -2.99 -2.85
C SER A 415 1.39 -2.12 -2.07
N ARG A 416 1.45 -0.81 -2.29
CA ARG A 416 0.66 0.14 -1.50
C ARG A 416 0.57 1.51 -2.16
N GLU A 417 -0.34 2.32 -1.68
CA GLU A 417 -0.35 3.75 -1.96
C GLU A 417 0.88 4.43 -1.35
N CYS A 418 1.35 5.48 -2.00
CA CYS A 418 2.47 6.30 -1.53
C CYS A 418 2.23 7.79 -1.84
N SER A 419 2.99 8.65 -1.19
CA SER A 419 2.88 10.10 -1.36
C SER A 419 3.43 10.61 -2.67
N GLY A 420 4.31 9.84 -3.31
CA GLY A 420 4.88 10.12 -4.60
C GLY A 420 5.75 8.99 -5.11
N LEU A 421 6.20 9.14 -6.34
CA LEU A 421 7.04 8.17 -7.06
C LEU A 421 8.18 8.89 -7.76
N THR A 422 9.35 8.26 -7.81
CA THR A 422 10.47 8.79 -8.58
C THR A 422 10.22 8.67 -10.09
N ALA A 423 10.56 9.70 -10.84
CA ALA A 423 10.50 9.67 -12.29
C ALA A 423 11.57 8.75 -12.93
N ALA A 424 12.48 8.17 -12.12
CA ALA A 424 13.42 7.17 -12.60
C ALA A 424 12.71 5.93 -13.16
N CYS A 425 11.55 5.54 -12.56
CA CYS A 425 10.65 4.53 -13.11
C CYS A 425 9.20 4.85 -12.70
N LEU A 426 8.46 5.51 -13.60
CA LEU A 426 7.09 5.95 -13.36
C LEU A 426 6.22 5.64 -14.57
N ALA A 427 5.10 4.93 -14.36
CA ALA A 427 4.08 4.74 -15.37
C ALA A 427 2.84 5.59 -15.06
N THR A 428 2.24 6.15 -16.11
CA THR A 428 1.03 6.98 -16.05
C THR A 428 0.32 6.97 -17.41
N THR A 429 -0.78 7.71 -17.54
CA THR A 429 -1.44 7.89 -18.83
C THR A 429 -1.16 9.28 -19.42
N ARG A 430 -1.26 9.39 -20.74
CA ARG A 430 -1.19 10.69 -21.44
C ARG A 430 -2.27 11.63 -20.90
N GLN A 431 -3.48 11.11 -20.69
CA GLN A 431 -4.57 11.90 -20.13
C GLN A 431 -4.20 12.53 -18.78
N VAL A 432 -3.60 11.78 -17.85
CA VAL A 432 -3.15 12.31 -16.55
C VAL A 432 -2.06 13.36 -16.75
N MET A 433 -1.08 13.10 -17.61
CA MET A 433 0.00 14.05 -17.87
C MET A 433 -0.53 15.37 -18.48
N GLU A 434 -1.48 15.31 -19.41
CA GLU A 434 -2.12 16.50 -19.98
C GLU A 434 -2.93 17.27 -18.93
N GLN A 435 -3.67 16.55 -18.07
CA GLN A 435 -4.46 17.15 -16.99
C GLN A 435 -3.59 17.93 -15.99
N VAL A 436 -2.41 17.41 -15.65
CA VAL A 436 -1.50 18.03 -14.68
C VAL A 436 -0.47 18.95 -15.33
N GLY A 437 -0.47 19.09 -16.67
CA GLY A 437 0.45 19.95 -17.43
C GLY A 437 1.88 19.43 -17.52
N GLY A 438 2.09 18.11 -17.47
CA GLY A 438 3.40 17.47 -17.62
C GLY A 438 4.37 17.73 -16.47
N PHE A 439 5.66 17.48 -16.71
CA PHE A 439 6.74 17.84 -15.76
C PHE A 439 6.95 19.35 -15.72
N CYS A 440 7.30 19.89 -14.55
CA CYS A 440 7.63 21.30 -14.37
C CYS A 440 9.04 21.60 -14.93
N GLU A 441 9.12 22.33 -16.03
CA GLU A 441 10.40 22.64 -16.69
C GLU A 441 11.27 23.64 -15.91
N ASP A 442 10.69 24.35 -14.93
CA ASP A 442 11.43 25.14 -13.95
C ASP A 442 12.22 24.29 -12.95
N LEU A 443 12.00 22.96 -12.92
CA LEU A 443 12.74 21.98 -12.12
C LEU A 443 13.56 21.08 -13.05
N PRO A 444 14.73 21.50 -13.52
CA PRO A 444 15.48 20.80 -14.55
C PRO A 444 16.19 19.53 -14.09
N SER A 445 16.44 19.37 -12.78
CA SER A 445 17.30 18.30 -12.26
C SER A 445 16.72 17.53 -11.09
N ASN A 446 16.22 18.22 -10.06
CA ASN A 446 15.75 17.60 -8.83
C ASN A 446 14.30 17.97 -8.54
N PHE A 447 13.62 17.20 -7.70
CA PHE A 447 12.24 17.43 -7.23
C PHE A 447 11.17 17.58 -8.32
N ASN A 448 11.49 17.34 -9.58
CA ASN A 448 10.52 17.34 -10.67
C ASN A 448 9.49 16.21 -10.52
N ASP A 449 9.91 15.08 -9.99
CA ASP A 449 9.07 13.93 -9.64
C ASP A 449 8.21 14.19 -8.39
N VAL A 450 8.73 14.93 -7.42
CA VAL A 450 7.95 15.41 -6.27
C VAL A 450 6.85 16.36 -6.73
N ASP A 451 7.18 17.35 -7.56
CA ASP A 451 6.19 18.28 -8.14
C ASP A 451 5.12 17.54 -8.95
N LEU A 452 5.54 16.61 -9.83
CA LEU A 452 4.60 15.80 -10.61
C LEU A 452 3.69 14.96 -9.70
N SER A 453 4.26 14.31 -8.68
CA SER A 453 3.50 13.53 -7.71
C SER A 453 2.47 14.37 -6.97
N ARG A 454 2.84 15.59 -6.55
CA ARG A 454 1.92 16.53 -5.90
C ARG A 454 0.80 17.00 -6.82
N LYS A 455 1.08 17.25 -8.10
CA LYS A 455 0.05 17.57 -9.11
C LYS A 455 -0.94 16.42 -9.28
N ILE A 456 -0.47 15.19 -9.51
CA ILE A 456 -1.31 14.01 -9.70
C ILE A 456 -2.21 13.79 -8.48
N ARG A 457 -1.64 13.86 -7.27
CA ARG A 457 -2.43 13.74 -6.03
C ARG A 457 -3.40 14.90 -5.82
N GLY A 458 -3.05 16.10 -6.27
CA GLY A 458 -3.93 17.27 -6.24
C GLY A 458 -5.22 17.09 -7.05
N GLU A 459 -5.19 16.24 -8.07
CA GLU A 459 -6.38 15.81 -8.84
C GLU A 459 -7.18 14.70 -8.14
N GLY A 460 -6.83 14.32 -6.91
CA GLY A 460 -7.49 13.24 -6.16
C GLY A 460 -7.09 11.83 -6.61
N LEU A 461 -6.07 11.71 -7.45
CA LEU A 461 -5.61 10.42 -7.97
C LEU A 461 -4.62 9.75 -7.01
N ARG A 462 -4.66 8.42 -6.96
CA ARG A 462 -3.77 7.57 -6.16
C ARG A 462 -2.48 7.30 -6.92
N MET A 463 -1.39 7.15 -6.17
CA MET A 463 -0.09 6.71 -6.68
C MET A 463 0.28 5.40 -6.01
N LEU A 464 0.62 4.39 -6.81
CA LEU A 464 0.91 3.04 -6.32
C LEU A 464 2.38 2.70 -6.49
N TRP A 465 3.02 2.33 -5.40
CA TRP A 465 4.32 1.68 -5.44
C TRP A 465 4.12 0.16 -5.51
N ILE A 466 4.71 -0.49 -6.53
CA ILE A 466 4.53 -1.90 -6.82
C ILE A 466 5.74 -2.70 -6.34
N ALA A 467 5.65 -3.26 -5.13
CA ALA A 467 6.74 -3.97 -4.46
C ALA A 467 7.31 -5.14 -5.26
N GLY A 468 6.44 -5.89 -5.94
CA GLY A 468 6.83 -7.07 -6.72
C GLY A 468 7.48 -6.78 -8.08
N THR A 469 7.69 -5.52 -8.44
CA THR A 469 8.29 -5.10 -9.71
C THR A 469 9.62 -4.42 -9.44
N THR A 470 10.73 -5.06 -9.82
CA THR A 470 12.08 -4.63 -9.47
C THR A 470 12.90 -4.26 -10.69
N LEU A 471 13.61 -3.12 -10.59
CA LEU A 471 14.67 -2.71 -11.52
C LEU A 471 15.90 -2.27 -10.70
N TYR A 472 17.10 -2.42 -11.27
CA TYR A 472 18.27 -1.72 -10.77
C TYR A 472 18.27 -0.28 -11.29
N HIS A 473 18.72 0.66 -10.47
CA HIS A 473 18.97 2.04 -10.84
C HIS A 473 20.37 2.44 -10.38
N PHE A 474 21.27 2.64 -11.36
CA PHE A 474 22.69 2.91 -11.11
C PHE A 474 22.94 4.40 -10.86
N GLU A 475 22.16 5.01 -10.00
CA GLU A 475 22.12 6.45 -9.71
C GLU A 475 23.52 7.08 -9.55
N SER A 476 23.63 8.34 -9.96
CA SER A 476 24.84 9.18 -9.82
C SER A 476 26.06 8.73 -10.63
N VAL A 477 25.92 7.73 -11.49
CA VAL A 477 26.99 7.32 -12.41
C VAL A 477 27.08 8.27 -13.62
N THR A 478 25.98 8.98 -13.88
CA THR A 478 25.81 9.78 -15.12
C THR A 478 25.61 11.28 -14.88
N ARG A 479 25.34 11.71 -13.63
CA ARG A 479 25.13 13.14 -13.29
C ARG A 479 25.85 13.52 -11.97
N ASP A 480 26.07 14.83 -11.78
CA ASP A 480 26.43 15.36 -10.47
C ASP A 480 25.23 15.21 -9.51
N PRO A 481 25.34 14.50 -8.39
CA PRO A 481 24.26 14.28 -7.44
C PRO A 481 23.86 15.54 -6.66
N LYS A 482 24.45 16.69 -6.97
CA LYS A 482 24.21 17.93 -6.24
C LYS A 482 22.76 18.36 -6.31
N VAL A 483 22.10 18.35 -5.15
CA VAL A 483 20.81 18.98 -4.96
C VAL A 483 21.00 20.51 -4.86
N HIS A 484 20.29 21.26 -5.69
CA HIS A 484 20.32 22.72 -5.62
C HIS A 484 19.26 23.21 -4.63
N GLU A 485 19.67 24.02 -3.66
CA GLU A 485 18.81 24.55 -2.61
C GLU A 485 17.57 25.29 -3.19
N TRP A 486 17.75 26.03 -4.29
CA TRP A 486 16.65 26.75 -4.93
C TRP A 486 15.56 25.82 -5.51
N GLU A 487 15.89 24.59 -5.96
CA GLU A 487 14.88 23.62 -6.42
C GLU A 487 14.05 23.10 -5.24
N TYR A 488 14.68 22.88 -4.08
CA TYR A 488 13.97 22.53 -2.85
C TYR A 488 13.06 23.69 -2.40
N GLU A 489 13.60 24.92 -2.33
CA GLU A 489 12.82 26.11 -1.97
C GLU A 489 11.62 26.29 -2.90
N TYR A 490 11.81 26.15 -4.22
CA TYR A 490 10.74 26.23 -5.22
C TYR A 490 9.59 25.25 -4.92
N VAL A 491 9.91 24.02 -4.58
CA VAL A 491 8.91 22.99 -4.25
C VAL A 491 8.22 23.30 -2.93
N MET A 492 8.97 23.76 -1.91
CA MET A 492 8.40 24.14 -0.61
C MET A 492 7.49 25.36 -0.73
N ASP A 493 7.86 26.36 -1.52
CA ASP A 493 7.04 27.54 -1.75
C ASP A 493 5.74 27.19 -2.48
N ARG A 494 5.81 26.28 -3.44
CA ARG A 494 4.65 25.86 -4.24
C ARG A 494 3.67 24.97 -3.47
N TRP A 495 4.17 24.01 -2.70
CA TRP A 495 3.37 22.94 -2.10
C TRP A 495 3.27 23.01 -0.58
N GLY A 496 4.02 23.90 0.05
CA GLY A 496 4.14 23.97 1.49
C GLY A 496 5.00 22.85 2.09
N THR A 497 5.44 23.07 3.32
CA THR A 497 6.26 22.10 4.07
C THR A 497 5.40 20.94 4.57
N PRO A 498 5.67 19.69 4.17
CA PRO A 498 4.90 18.54 4.64
C PRO A 498 5.18 18.29 6.12
N LYS A 499 4.14 17.99 6.89
CA LYS A 499 4.23 17.69 8.33
C LYS A 499 4.18 16.19 8.63
N VAL A 500 3.25 15.50 7.99
CA VAL A 500 2.97 14.08 8.18
C VAL A 500 2.70 13.45 6.84
N ASP A 501 3.28 12.28 6.61
CA ASP A 501 2.98 11.47 5.44
C ASP A 501 1.76 10.57 5.72
N PRO A 502 0.73 10.57 4.89
CA PRO A 502 -0.46 9.77 5.13
C PRO A 502 -0.22 8.26 4.99
N TYR A 503 0.80 7.85 4.26
CA TYR A 503 1.09 6.42 4.02
C TYR A 503 2.29 5.89 4.83
N PHE A 504 3.02 6.80 5.52
CA PHE A 504 4.05 6.48 6.49
C PHE A 504 3.76 7.23 7.80
N PRO A 505 3.36 6.52 8.86
CA PRO A 505 2.90 7.13 10.10
C PRO A 505 4.00 7.87 10.85
N VAL A 506 3.58 8.81 11.69
CA VAL A 506 4.42 9.63 12.57
C VAL A 506 5.25 8.71 13.48
N GLY A 507 6.58 8.90 13.47
CA GLY A 507 7.53 8.13 14.27
C GLY A 507 8.44 7.21 13.45
N TYR A 508 8.10 6.92 12.22
CA TYR A 508 9.04 6.30 11.29
C TYR A 508 10.04 7.36 10.83
N ARG A 509 11.28 7.26 11.30
CA ARG A 509 12.40 8.04 10.75
C ARG A 509 13.08 7.19 9.70
N PRO A 510 13.10 7.62 8.41
CA PRO A 510 14.03 7.03 7.46
C PRO A 510 15.44 7.14 8.02
N VAL A 511 16.21 6.07 7.91
CA VAL A 511 17.64 6.14 8.26
C VAL A 511 18.30 7.00 7.19
N PHE A 512 18.64 8.24 7.55
CA PHE A 512 19.51 9.06 6.72
C PHE A 512 20.94 8.51 6.85
N VAL A 513 21.55 8.14 5.76
CA VAL A 513 22.99 7.89 5.64
C VAL A 513 23.66 9.12 5.06
#